data_fd668dec66781db652b63ef9d78adbb3
#
_entry.id   fd668dec66781db652b63ef9d78adbb3
#
_cell.length_a   1.000
_cell.length_b   1.000
_cell.length_c   1.000
_cell.angle_alpha   90.00
_cell.angle_beta   90.00
_cell.angle_gamma   90.00
#
_symmetry.space_group_name_H-M   'P 1'
#
loop_
_entity.id
_entity.type
_entity.pdbx_description
1 polymer ?
#
loop_
_entity_poly.entity_id
_entity_poly.type
_entity_poly.pdbx_seq_one_letter_code
_entity_poly.pdbx_strand_id
1 'polypeptide(L)'
;CYAEQFGTGILFPSSQPLPDPQYDSSVVDEYVVESPPPRLRVSGLYGAVDEQKSLDLISSMLVFHHEGVRSPATSSEQEHPEQAHTHEPFKIVINTPGGNASDMFAIYDLMRGLRQDCDIETLGIGEVMSAGVLILAAGTKGHREIGANCRVMLHSVQAGHHGSIENLQNEMRELQWIQEKYIEAMVSETKMTKRQLKKLISS
;
A
#
# COMPACT_ATOMS: atom_id res chain seq x y z
N CYS A 1 18.79 -29.93 -49.84
CA CYS A 1 19.17 -31.32 -49.70
C CYS A 1 19.16 -31.68 -48.22
N TYR A 2 18.01 -32.05 -47.69
CA TYR A 2 17.83 -32.87 -46.49
C TYR A 2 16.31 -32.88 -46.20
N ALA A 3 15.58 -33.54 -47.10
CA ALA A 3 14.16 -33.78 -46.94
C ALA A 3 13.85 -35.22 -47.44
N GLU A 4 14.50 -36.18 -46.82
CA GLU A 4 14.22 -37.61 -47.10
C GLU A 4 14.69 -38.44 -45.91
N GLN A 5 14.03 -38.37 -44.80
CA GLN A 5 14.15 -39.39 -43.73
C GLN A 5 13.08 -39.25 -42.61
N PHE A 6 11.84 -38.97 -42.93
CA PHE A 6 10.77 -39.36 -42.01
C PHE A 6 9.66 -40.03 -42.80
N GLY A 7 9.76 -41.37 -42.80
CA GLY A 7 8.79 -42.23 -43.41
C GLY A 7 7.43 -42.20 -42.76
N THR A 8 6.47 -42.16 -43.63
CA THR A 8 5.19 -42.85 -43.67
C THR A 8 4.35 -42.98 -42.39
N GLY A 9 3.24 -42.26 -42.42
CA GLY A 9 1.96 -42.87 -42.20
C GLY A 9 1.59 -43.22 -40.77
N ILE A 10 1.12 -42.23 -40.02
CA ILE A 10 0.20 -42.53 -38.92
C ILE A 10 -1.19 -42.75 -39.56
N LEU A 11 -1.58 -44.00 -39.70
CA LEU A 11 -2.97 -44.40 -39.97
C LEU A 11 -3.79 -44.08 -38.71
N PHE A 12 -4.66 -43.08 -38.80
CA PHE A 12 -5.70 -42.91 -37.81
C PHE A 12 -6.73 -44.05 -37.97
N PRO A 13 -7.03 -44.83 -36.91
CA PRO A 13 -8.11 -45.79 -36.99
C PRO A 13 -9.43 -45.02 -37.21
N SER A 14 -10.25 -45.59 -38.09
CA SER A 14 -11.57 -45.07 -38.46
C SER A 14 -12.38 -44.72 -37.21
N SER A 15 -12.86 -43.50 -37.18
CA SER A 15 -13.73 -42.95 -36.15
C SER A 15 -15.02 -43.78 -36.04
N GLN A 16 -15.08 -44.64 -35.05
CA GLN A 16 -16.38 -45.06 -34.54
C GLN A 16 -16.94 -43.91 -33.71
N PRO A 17 -18.20 -43.51 -33.86
CA PRO A 17 -18.78 -42.50 -32.97
C PRO A 17 -18.75 -43.04 -31.56
N LEU A 18 -18.17 -42.24 -30.66
CA LEU A 18 -18.23 -42.48 -29.23
C LEU A 18 -19.71 -42.54 -28.82
N PRO A 19 -20.12 -43.51 -27.97
CA PRO A 19 -21.46 -43.48 -27.42
C PRO A 19 -21.69 -42.17 -26.69
N ASP A 20 -22.87 -41.58 -26.90
CA ASP A 20 -23.27 -40.38 -26.17
C ASP A 20 -23.07 -40.60 -24.65
N PRO A 21 -22.41 -39.72 -23.95
CA PRO A 21 -22.31 -39.81 -22.51
C PRO A 21 -23.73 -39.75 -21.94
N GLN A 22 -24.21 -40.89 -21.42
CA GLN A 22 -25.44 -40.86 -20.60
C GLN A 22 -25.16 -39.98 -19.41
N TYR A 23 -25.65 -38.75 -19.47
CA TYR A 23 -25.59 -37.78 -18.37
C TYR A 23 -26.52 -38.29 -17.28
N ASP A 24 -25.96 -38.91 -16.25
CA ASP A 24 -26.68 -39.28 -15.05
C ASP A 24 -26.93 -38.00 -14.23
N SER A 25 -28.11 -37.47 -14.36
CA SER A 25 -28.54 -36.24 -13.64
C SER A 25 -28.68 -36.44 -12.12
N SER A 26 -28.38 -37.63 -11.59
CA SER A 26 -28.44 -37.92 -10.15
C SER A 26 -27.12 -37.66 -9.42
N VAL A 27 -26.01 -37.42 -10.15
CA VAL A 27 -24.72 -37.04 -9.56
C VAL A 27 -24.54 -35.54 -9.78
N VAL A 28 -25.27 -34.72 -9.07
CA VAL A 28 -24.88 -33.33 -8.85
C VAL A 28 -23.84 -33.39 -7.75
N ASP A 29 -22.59 -33.64 -8.13
CA ASP A 29 -21.48 -33.35 -7.23
C ASP A 29 -21.62 -31.85 -6.86
N GLU A 30 -22.01 -31.61 -5.63
CA GLU A 30 -21.98 -30.27 -5.03
C GLU A 30 -20.51 -29.84 -5.05
N TYR A 31 -20.12 -29.20 -6.14
CA TYR A 31 -18.81 -28.57 -6.23
C TYR A 31 -18.75 -27.55 -5.10
N VAL A 32 -18.12 -27.94 -3.99
CA VAL A 32 -17.69 -27.00 -2.97
C VAL A 32 -16.71 -26.09 -3.68
N VAL A 33 -17.21 -24.93 -4.10
CA VAL A 33 -16.35 -23.86 -4.59
C VAL A 33 -15.53 -23.43 -3.40
N GLU A 34 -14.35 -24.07 -3.23
CA GLU A 34 -13.39 -23.60 -2.23
C GLU A 34 -13.13 -22.12 -2.51
N SER A 35 -13.43 -21.29 -1.55
CA SER A 35 -13.10 -19.86 -1.64
C SER A 35 -11.59 -19.77 -1.91
N PRO A 36 -11.16 -18.94 -2.88
CA PRO A 36 -9.74 -18.79 -3.15
C PRO A 36 -9.01 -18.39 -1.85
N PRO A 37 -7.79 -18.89 -1.64
CA PRO A 37 -7.04 -18.58 -0.44
C PRO A 37 -6.93 -17.05 -0.28
N PRO A 38 -6.97 -16.54 0.97
CA PRO A 38 -6.90 -15.11 1.22
C PRO A 38 -5.62 -14.52 0.60
N ARG A 39 -5.78 -13.49 -0.23
CA ARG A 39 -4.66 -12.82 -0.89
C ARG A 39 -3.88 -12.01 0.14
N LEU A 40 -2.55 -12.13 0.13
CA LEU A 40 -1.69 -11.32 0.96
C LEU A 40 -1.72 -9.86 0.44
N ARG A 41 -2.27 -8.96 1.25
CA ARG A 41 -2.41 -7.53 0.92
C ARG A 41 -1.45 -6.71 1.79
N VAL A 42 -0.15 -6.92 1.55
CA VAL A 42 0.94 -6.30 2.31
C VAL A 42 1.96 -5.70 1.35
N SER A 43 2.33 -4.45 1.58
CA SER A 43 3.44 -3.78 0.90
C SER A 43 4.48 -3.32 1.92
N GLY A 44 5.70 -3.05 1.46
CA GLY A 44 6.81 -2.62 2.32
C GLY A 44 7.42 -1.30 1.86
N LEU A 45 7.72 -0.43 2.81
CA LEU A 45 8.54 0.76 2.61
C LEU A 45 9.87 0.57 3.34
N TYR A 46 10.90 0.15 2.62
CA TYR A 46 12.24 -0.11 3.14
C TYR A 46 13.30 0.80 2.52
N GLY A 47 14.15 1.37 3.36
CA GLY A 47 15.20 2.31 2.94
C GLY A 47 14.68 3.74 2.79
N ALA A 48 15.45 4.59 2.08
CA ALA A 48 15.09 5.99 1.92
C ALA A 48 13.77 6.18 1.15
N VAL A 49 12.99 7.18 1.57
CA VAL A 49 11.80 7.64 0.82
C VAL A 49 12.29 8.46 -0.37
N ASP A 50 12.27 7.87 -1.53
CA ASP A 50 12.67 8.44 -2.81
C ASP A 50 11.60 8.20 -3.88
N GLU A 51 11.82 8.72 -5.08
CA GLU A 51 10.90 8.62 -6.21
C GLU A 51 10.53 7.16 -6.51
N GLN A 52 11.51 6.24 -6.55
CA GLN A 52 11.27 4.84 -6.89
C GLN A 52 10.43 4.14 -5.81
N LYS A 53 10.77 4.33 -4.53
CA LYS A 53 10.03 3.75 -3.41
C LYS A 53 8.61 4.31 -3.30
N SER A 54 8.47 5.60 -3.59
CA SER A 54 7.17 6.26 -3.66
C SER A 54 6.31 5.66 -4.76
N LEU A 55 6.86 5.51 -5.97
CA LEU A 55 6.16 4.89 -7.10
C LEU A 55 5.73 3.45 -6.79
N ASP A 56 6.65 2.63 -6.24
CA ASP A 56 6.38 1.22 -5.91
C ASP A 56 5.25 1.11 -4.87
N LEU A 57 5.31 1.93 -3.81
CA LEU A 57 4.30 1.91 -2.75
C LEU A 57 2.94 2.44 -3.23
N ILE A 58 2.93 3.56 -3.96
CA ILE A 58 1.73 4.15 -4.56
C ILE A 58 1.05 3.15 -5.50
N SER A 59 1.83 2.51 -6.38
CA SER A 59 1.31 1.49 -7.30
C SER A 59 0.70 0.31 -6.55
N SER A 60 1.38 -0.18 -5.50
CA SER A 60 0.86 -1.27 -4.66
C SER A 60 -0.45 -0.90 -3.97
N MET A 61 -0.53 0.32 -3.42
CA MET A 61 -1.76 0.81 -2.76
C MET A 61 -2.94 0.90 -3.73
N LEU A 62 -2.72 1.40 -4.95
CA LEU A 62 -3.75 1.50 -5.97
C LEU A 62 -4.23 0.12 -6.43
N VAL A 63 -3.31 -0.85 -6.59
CA VAL A 63 -3.66 -2.23 -6.92
C VAL A 63 -4.49 -2.86 -5.79
N PHE A 64 -4.03 -2.73 -4.54
CA PHE A 64 -4.78 -3.25 -3.39
C PHE A 64 -6.17 -2.61 -3.28
N HIS A 65 -6.28 -1.31 -3.47
CA HIS A 65 -7.57 -0.64 -3.45
C HIS A 65 -8.48 -1.16 -4.56
N HIS A 66 -8.00 -1.21 -5.80
CA HIS A 66 -8.80 -1.68 -6.94
C HIS A 66 -9.26 -3.14 -6.78
N GLU A 67 -8.38 -4.04 -6.34
CA GLU A 67 -8.69 -5.46 -6.15
C GLU A 67 -9.49 -5.75 -4.87
N GLY A 68 -9.53 -4.79 -3.95
CA GLY A 68 -10.14 -4.95 -2.63
C GLY A 68 -11.63 -4.65 -2.56
N VAL A 69 -12.30 -4.38 -3.68
CA VAL A 69 -13.73 -4.07 -3.68
C VAL A 69 -14.53 -5.23 -3.08
N ARG A 70 -15.24 -4.97 -1.99
CA ARG A 70 -16.10 -5.95 -1.32
C ARG A 70 -17.42 -6.10 -2.05
N SER A 71 -17.80 -7.35 -2.37
CA SER A 71 -19.15 -7.63 -2.86
C SER A 71 -20.17 -7.46 -1.74
N PRO A 72 -21.38 -6.95 -2.01
CA PRO A 72 -22.44 -6.79 -1.00
C PRO A 72 -22.80 -8.06 -0.22
N ALA A 73 -22.51 -9.25 -0.78
CA ALA A 73 -22.78 -10.55 -0.17
C ALA A 73 -21.74 -10.98 0.89
N THR A 74 -20.61 -10.30 1.01
CA THR A 74 -19.54 -10.60 1.98
C THR A 74 -19.55 -9.71 3.22
N SER A 75 -20.40 -8.70 3.27
CA SER A 75 -20.59 -7.92 4.48
C SER A 75 -21.33 -8.78 5.52
N SER A 76 -20.60 -9.25 6.54
CA SER A 76 -21.20 -9.94 7.70
C SER A 76 -22.22 -9.01 8.34
N GLU A 77 -23.41 -9.54 8.66
CA GLU A 77 -24.56 -8.82 9.23
C GLU A 77 -24.29 -8.12 10.58
N GLN A 78 -23.06 -8.00 11.03
CA GLN A 78 -22.66 -7.49 12.35
C GLN A 78 -21.93 -6.15 12.36
N GLU A 79 -21.59 -5.56 11.19
CA GLU A 79 -21.01 -4.23 11.13
C GLU A 79 -22.13 -3.19 11.02
N HIS A 80 -22.05 -2.13 11.84
CA HIS A 80 -22.98 -0.99 11.77
C HIS A 80 -22.98 -0.45 10.33
N PRO A 81 -24.14 -0.35 9.65
CA PRO A 81 -24.21 -0.02 8.22
C PRO A 81 -23.66 1.35 7.84
N GLU A 82 -23.40 2.24 8.80
CA GLU A 82 -22.85 3.58 8.57
C GLU A 82 -21.30 3.64 8.54
N GLN A 83 -20.59 2.54 8.82
CA GLN A 83 -19.12 2.53 8.93
C GLN A 83 -18.44 1.38 8.18
N ALA A 84 -19.15 0.57 7.42
CA ALA A 84 -18.57 -0.52 6.67
C ALA A 84 -17.74 0.02 5.50
N HIS A 85 -16.40 -0.16 5.57
CA HIS A 85 -15.54 0.13 4.43
C HIS A 85 -15.90 -0.76 3.24
N THR A 86 -15.96 -0.16 2.06
CA THR A 86 -16.33 -0.84 0.81
C THR A 86 -15.21 -1.69 0.23
N HIS A 87 -14.00 -1.59 0.81
CA HIS A 87 -12.81 -2.27 0.35
C HIS A 87 -12.15 -3.08 1.47
N GLU A 88 -11.46 -4.15 1.07
CA GLU A 88 -10.64 -4.94 1.98
C GLU A 88 -9.42 -4.16 2.47
N PRO A 89 -9.04 -4.28 3.76
CA PRO A 89 -7.87 -3.61 4.30
C PRO A 89 -6.57 -4.11 3.66
N PHE A 90 -5.52 -3.29 3.73
CA PHE A 90 -4.16 -3.69 3.41
C PHE A 90 -3.15 -3.13 4.42
N LYS A 91 -1.99 -3.77 4.51
CA LYS A 91 -0.93 -3.40 5.46
C LYS A 91 0.31 -2.84 4.77
N ILE A 92 0.89 -1.79 5.36
CA ILE A 92 2.19 -1.24 4.97
C ILE A 92 3.18 -1.48 6.11
N VAL A 93 4.25 -2.21 5.83
CA VAL A 93 5.37 -2.44 6.76
C VAL A 93 6.47 -1.42 6.47
N ILE A 94 6.87 -0.66 7.49
CA ILE A 94 7.72 0.54 7.34
C ILE A 94 9.02 0.36 8.12
N ASN A 95 10.15 0.48 7.41
CA ASN A 95 11.50 0.54 7.96
C ASN A 95 12.32 1.53 7.14
N THR A 96 12.38 2.81 7.58
CA THR A 96 12.94 3.88 6.78
C THR A 96 13.65 4.94 7.62
N PRO A 97 14.82 5.44 7.17
CA PRO A 97 15.45 6.63 7.76
C PRO A 97 14.74 7.94 7.39
N GLY A 98 13.67 7.90 6.56
CA GLY A 98 13.05 9.06 5.96
C GLY A 98 13.55 9.33 4.56
N GLY A 99 13.38 10.56 4.06
CA GLY A 99 13.82 10.93 2.72
C GLY A 99 13.13 12.17 2.17
N ASN A 100 12.82 12.17 0.88
CA ASN A 100 12.28 13.29 0.14
C ASN A 100 10.88 13.70 0.61
N ALA A 101 10.68 15.01 0.82
CA ALA A 101 9.42 15.55 1.32
C ALA A 101 8.27 15.47 0.29
N SER A 102 8.56 15.66 -0.99
CA SER A 102 7.52 15.56 -2.04
C SER A 102 7.01 14.14 -2.17
N ASP A 103 7.91 13.15 -2.12
CA ASP A 103 7.56 11.73 -2.16
C ASP A 103 6.76 11.31 -0.92
N MET A 104 7.14 11.82 0.26
CA MET A 104 6.39 11.63 1.50
C MET A 104 4.96 12.16 1.38
N PHE A 105 4.78 13.39 0.88
CA PHE A 105 3.45 13.98 0.73
C PHE A 105 2.62 13.26 -0.34
N ALA A 106 3.22 12.80 -1.43
CA ALA A 106 2.52 11.99 -2.44
C ALA A 106 1.91 10.72 -1.84
N ILE A 107 2.71 9.99 -1.04
CA ILE A 107 2.24 8.81 -0.31
C ILE A 107 1.15 9.20 0.69
N TYR A 108 1.38 10.24 1.50
CA TYR A 108 0.45 10.70 2.53
C TYR A 108 -0.91 11.10 1.96
N ASP A 109 -0.93 11.89 0.90
CA ASP A 109 -2.18 12.37 0.29
C ASP A 109 -2.98 11.22 -0.31
N LEU A 110 -2.31 10.26 -0.97
CA LEU A 110 -2.97 9.05 -1.47
C LEU A 110 -3.56 8.23 -0.32
N MET A 111 -2.81 7.97 0.74
CA MET A 111 -3.31 7.24 1.92
C MET A 111 -4.54 7.90 2.52
N ARG A 112 -4.56 9.23 2.61
CA ARG A 112 -5.73 9.97 3.09
C ARG A 112 -6.96 9.81 2.21
N GLY A 113 -6.76 9.78 0.89
CA GLY A 113 -7.85 9.51 -0.06
C GLY A 113 -8.41 8.11 0.12
N LEU A 114 -7.55 7.10 0.12
CA LEU A 114 -7.95 5.69 0.20
C LEU A 114 -8.59 5.31 1.54
N ARG A 115 -8.21 5.98 2.64
CA ARG A 115 -8.80 5.72 3.97
C ARG A 115 -10.29 6.08 4.11
N GLN A 116 -10.89 6.67 3.10
CA GLN A 116 -12.32 6.98 3.13
C GLN A 116 -13.18 5.72 2.97
N ASP A 117 -12.65 4.72 2.30
CA ASP A 117 -13.36 3.48 1.94
C ASP A 117 -12.57 2.19 2.19
N CYS A 118 -11.30 2.31 2.66
CA CYS A 118 -10.40 1.19 2.90
C CYS A 118 -9.55 1.42 4.15
N ASP A 119 -9.53 0.47 5.09
CA ASP A 119 -8.60 0.53 6.21
C ASP A 119 -7.17 0.29 5.75
N ILE A 120 -6.27 1.19 6.13
CA ILE A 120 -4.84 1.06 5.90
C ILE A 120 -4.15 0.79 7.22
N GLU A 121 -3.65 -0.43 7.39
CA GLU A 121 -2.84 -0.82 8.53
C GLU A 121 -1.39 -0.38 8.30
N THR A 122 -0.74 0.14 9.34
CA THR A 122 0.68 0.49 9.27
C THR A 122 1.46 -0.16 10.41
N LEU A 123 2.62 -0.74 10.11
CA LEU A 123 3.50 -1.38 11.08
C LEU A 123 4.93 -0.83 10.93
N GLY A 124 5.40 -0.07 11.93
CA GLY A 124 6.78 0.38 12.02
C GLY A 124 7.69 -0.69 12.63
N ILE A 125 8.78 -1.04 11.97
CA ILE A 125 9.80 -1.95 12.46
C ILE A 125 11.20 -1.37 12.26
N GLY A 126 12.18 -1.83 13.06
CA GLY A 126 13.56 -1.36 12.98
C GLY A 126 13.67 0.14 13.25
N GLU A 127 13.55 0.98 12.22
CA GLU A 127 13.54 2.43 12.35
C GLU A 127 12.48 3.08 11.48
N VAL A 128 11.81 4.08 12.03
CA VAL A 128 10.85 4.93 11.30
C VAL A 128 11.19 6.39 11.64
N MET A 129 11.87 7.05 10.70
CA MET A 129 12.42 8.37 10.95
C MET A 129 11.90 9.40 9.96
N SER A 130 11.83 10.68 10.37
CA SER A 130 11.55 11.82 9.48
C SER A 130 10.26 11.62 8.66
N ALA A 131 10.36 11.59 7.32
CA ALA A 131 9.27 11.34 6.38
C ALA A 131 8.47 10.06 6.73
N GLY A 132 9.15 9.01 7.19
CA GLY A 132 8.51 7.74 7.58
C GLY A 132 7.52 7.87 8.72
N VAL A 133 7.74 8.83 9.62
CA VAL A 133 6.84 9.03 10.79
C VAL A 133 5.46 9.53 10.35
N LEU A 134 5.40 10.41 9.37
CA LEU A 134 4.12 10.85 8.81
C LEU A 134 3.41 9.71 8.07
N ILE A 135 4.14 8.90 7.29
CA ILE A 135 3.58 7.74 6.58
C ILE A 135 3.04 6.72 7.58
N LEU A 136 3.77 6.43 8.67
CA LEU A 136 3.28 5.58 9.76
C LEU A 136 2.00 6.15 10.39
N ALA A 137 1.99 7.45 10.67
CA ALA A 137 0.85 8.14 11.25
C ALA A 137 -0.35 8.26 10.30
N ALA A 138 -0.14 8.10 9.00
CA ALA A 138 -1.17 8.14 7.97
C ALA A 138 -2.03 6.86 7.89
N GLY A 139 -1.66 5.78 8.55
CA GLY A 139 -2.53 4.59 8.70
C GLY A 139 -3.86 4.92 9.37
N THR A 140 -4.86 4.09 9.20
CA THR A 140 -6.16 4.23 9.86
C THR A 140 -6.00 4.26 11.39
N LYS A 141 -6.70 5.18 12.06
CA LYS A 141 -6.63 5.30 13.53
C LYS A 141 -7.13 4.00 14.19
N GLY A 142 -6.32 3.40 15.06
CA GLY A 142 -6.57 2.09 15.65
C GLY A 142 -5.83 0.94 14.96
N HIS A 143 -5.33 1.15 13.73
CA HIS A 143 -4.63 0.16 12.92
C HIS A 143 -3.16 0.52 12.69
N ARG A 144 -2.55 1.20 13.65
CA ARG A 144 -1.15 1.64 13.62
C ARG A 144 -0.36 0.91 14.69
N GLU A 145 0.67 0.22 14.28
CA GLU A 145 1.48 -0.62 15.17
C GLU A 145 2.96 -0.23 15.08
N ILE A 146 3.67 -0.43 16.16
CA ILE A 146 5.11 -0.26 16.24
C ILE A 146 5.70 -1.49 16.92
N GLY A 147 6.70 -2.12 16.28
CA GLY A 147 7.45 -3.22 16.87
C GLY A 147 8.21 -2.80 18.15
N ALA A 148 8.34 -3.69 19.09
CA ALA A 148 8.95 -3.42 20.41
C ALA A 148 10.37 -2.80 20.33
N ASN A 149 11.11 -3.10 19.27
CA ASN A 149 12.46 -2.59 19.03
C ASN A 149 12.52 -1.48 17.97
N CYS A 150 11.36 -0.97 17.52
CA CYS A 150 11.31 0.08 16.52
C CYS A 150 11.67 1.44 17.14
N ARG A 151 12.59 2.13 16.49
CA ARG A 151 12.97 3.51 16.87
C ARG A 151 12.22 4.50 15.99
N VAL A 152 11.58 5.48 16.62
CA VAL A 152 10.87 6.56 15.93
C VAL A 152 11.56 7.88 16.23
N MET A 153 11.87 8.66 15.20
CA MET A 153 12.56 9.95 15.37
C MET A 153 12.00 11.01 14.44
N LEU A 154 11.72 12.15 15.03
CA LEU A 154 11.29 13.39 14.37
C LEU A 154 12.43 14.41 14.43
N HIS A 155 12.65 15.11 13.33
CA HIS A 155 13.58 16.24 13.26
C HIS A 155 13.06 17.32 12.31
N SER A 156 13.69 18.51 12.32
CA SER A 156 13.38 19.56 11.38
C SER A 156 13.73 19.18 9.95
N VAL A 157 13.01 19.78 8.98
CA VAL A 157 13.36 19.65 7.55
C VAL A 157 14.79 20.13 7.35
N GLN A 158 15.58 19.35 6.64
CA GLN A 158 16.97 19.63 6.31
C GLN A 158 17.15 19.71 4.80
N ALA A 159 17.92 20.69 4.34
CA ALA A 159 18.38 20.77 2.96
C ALA A 159 19.76 21.42 2.90
N GLY A 160 20.51 21.12 1.85
CA GLY A 160 21.75 21.82 1.52
C GLY A 160 21.55 22.52 0.17
N HIS A 161 21.76 23.82 0.13
CA HIS A 161 21.63 24.60 -1.11
C HIS A 161 22.79 25.59 -1.30
N HIS A 162 23.14 25.80 -2.56
CA HIS A 162 24.15 26.79 -2.99
C HIS A 162 23.53 27.64 -4.11
N GLY A 163 23.75 28.95 -4.06
CA GLY A 163 23.22 29.82 -5.10
C GLY A 163 23.28 31.29 -4.76
N SER A 164 22.58 32.13 -5.54
CA SER A 164 22.42 33.55 -5.25
C SER A 164 21.61 33.76 -3.97
N ILE A 165 21.68 34.98 -3.41
CA ILE A 165 20.90 35.32 -2.21
C ILE A 165 19.41 35.10 -2.44
N GLU A 166 18.91 35.50 -3.61
CA GLU A 166 17.49 35.35 -3.97
C GLU A 166 17.09 33.88 -4.02
N ASN A 167 17.94 33.01 -4.58
CA ASN A 167 17.69 31.57 -4.64
C ASN A 167 17.66 30.96 -3.22
N LEU A 168 18.62 31.34 -2.37
CA LEU A 168 18.65 30.88 -0.97
C LEU A 168 17.42 31.35 -0.17
N GLN A 169 16.94 32.55 -0.42
CA GLN A 169 15.71 33.05 0.21
C GLN A 169 14.47 32.32 -0.26
N ASN A 170 14.39 31.97 -1.54
CA ASN A 170 13.28 31.19 -2.09
C ASN A 170 13.27 29.78 -1.49
N GLU A 171 14.43 29.13 -1.44
CA GLU A 171 14.61 27.82 -0.83
C GLU A 171 14.22 27.81 0.64
N MET A 172 14.65 28.83 1.40
CA MET A 172 14.27 28.94 2.81
C MET A 172 12.76 29.05 3.01
N ARG A 173 12.05 29.76 2.12
CA ARG A 173 10.58 29.84 2.16
C ARG A 173 9.93 28.49 1.87
N GLU A 174 10.47 27.76 0.90
CA GLU A 174 9.99 26.41 0.57
C GLU A 174 10.19 25.44 1.74
N LEU A 175 11.37 25.42 2.35
CA LEU A 175 11.64 24.59 3.53
C LEU A 175 10.72 24.92 4.71
N GLN A 176 10.45 26.20 4.93
CA GLN A 176 9.50 26.65 5.96
C GLN A 176 8.08 26.16 5.66
N TRP A 177 7.66 26.24 4.40
CA TRP A 177 6.36 25.76 3.97
C TRP A 177 6.24 24.23 4.14
N ILE A 178 7.23 23.46 3.70
CA ILE A 178 7.30 22.01 3.88
C ILE A 178 7.20 21.62 5.34
N GLN A 179 7.99 22.28 6.21
CA GLN A 179 7.96 22.01 7.65
C GLN A 179 6.61 22.32 8.28
N GLU A 180 5.98 23.43 7.90
CA GLU A 180 4.66 23.78 8.42
C GLU A 180 3.61 22.78 7.96
N LYS A 181 3.62 22.34 6.70
CA LYS A 181 2.73 21.30 6.17
C LYS A 181 2.93 19.95 6.85
N TYR A 182 4.19 19.59 7.11
CA TYR A 182 4.49 18.38 7.88
C TYR A 182 3.90 18.43 9.29
N ILE A 183 4.06 19.56 9.97
CA ILE A 183 3.49 19.76 11.32
C ILE A 183 1.96 19.72 11.28
N GLU A 184 1.32 20.37 10.31
CA GLU A 184 -0.14 20.36 10.14
C GLU A 184 -0.65 18.94 9.94
N ALA A 185 -0.01 18.18 9.06
CA ALA A 185 -0.34 16.78 8.80
C ALA A 185 -0.19 15.91 10.07
N MET A 186 0.93 16.05 10.78
CA MET A 186 1.17 15.33 12.04
C MET A 186 0.15 15.68 13.14
N VAL A 187 -0.29 16.92 13.23
CA VAL A 187 -1.37 17.33 14.15
C VAL A 187 -2.69 16.64 13.80
N SER A 188 -3.03 16.55 12.51
CA SER A 188 -4.27 15.91 12.06
C SER A 188 -4.28 14.38 12.32
N GLU A 189 -3.11 13.77 12.23
CA GLU A 189 -2.97 12.31 12.35
C GLU A 189 -2.69 11.83 13.79
N THR A 190 -2.27 12.69 14.69
CA THR A 190 -1.88 12.31 16.05
C THR A 190 -2.69 13.08 17.11
N LYS A 191 -2.46 12.75 18.37
CA LYS A 191 -2.99 13.53 19.52
C LYS A 191 -2.07 14.67 19.93
N MET A 192 -1.00 14.94 19.16
CA MET A 192 -0.01 15.95 19.49
C MET A 192 -0.48 17.33 19.05
N THR A 193 -0.20 18.32 19.88
CA THR A 193 -0.42 19.72 19.53
C THR A 193 0.74 20.27 18.68
N LYS A 194 0.47 21.29 17.89
CA LYS A 194 1.49 22.02 17.11
C LYS A 194 2.69 22.47 17.98
N ARG A 195 2.44 22.90 19.22
CA ARG A 195 3.49 23.29 20.17
C ARG A 195 4.38 22.13 20.58
N GLN A 196 3.80 20.96 20.85
CA GLN A 196 4.56 19.76 21.21
C GLN A 196 5.43 19.29 20.04
N LEU A 197 4.87 19.25 18.82
CA LEU A 197 5.62 18.89 17.62
C LEU A 197 6.78 19.85 17.34
N LYS A 198 6.55 21.17 17.41
CA LYS A 198 7.61 22.16 17.24
C LYS A 198 8.74 21.97 18.26
N LYS A 199 8.41 21.66 19.51
CA LYS A 199 9.42 21.39 20.54
C LYS A 199 10.24 20.12 20.24
N LEU A 200 9.60 19.04 19.77
CA LEU A 200 10.29 17.79 19.43
C LEU A 200 11.21 17.94 18.22
N ILE A 201 10.78 18.71 17.22
CA ILE A 201 11.53 18.92 15.97
C ILE A 201 12.76 19.81 16.22
N SER A 202 12.72 20.69 17.22
CA SER A 202 13.81 21.63 17.55
C SER A 202 14.78 21.12 18.61
N SER A 203 14.55 19.95 19.18
CA SER A 203 15.43 19.31 20.16
C SER A 203 16.49 18.43 19.49
#